data_5d80d4f14cdbf1158b2009ec87565937
#
_entry.id   5d80d4f14cdbf1158b2009ec87565937
#
_cell.length_a   1.000
_cell.length_b   1.000
_cell.length_c   1.000
_cell.angle_alpha   90.00
_cell.angle_beta   90.00
_cell.angle_gamma   90.00
#
_symmetry.space_group_name_H-M   'P 1'
#
loop_
_entity.id
_entity.type
_entity.pdbx_description
1 polymer ?
#
loop_
_entity_poly.entity_id
_entity_poly.type
_entity_poly.pdbx_seq_one_letter_code
_entity_poly.pdbx_strand_id
1 'polypeptide(L)'
;VLEEAIPDDVALRTKIIAKVKEVPSRITQEYIDSPNSQQKNLDTPYFDTVRQELGDTPEGRYQFQKFRSLYHQMMMPTVVAKIFPVGMLGLFCLLMVMLLISTDDSRIFNASSTLMQDVVLPMFKGHLPQAKHLLYLRLMTIGVAVFFLIVSLFFAQLDYINMFTTIMCSLWLGGAGPIMVFGLYSRFGNLTGAWCAIIFGSGTSLAGLILQRTWALTVYPFLEKMGWVEGLNNFLVTVSSPFNPWIEWSMDPVKFPINSFEIYFISMILSVGGYVIGSYLTYKPYDLDKLLHRGKYADGPEPVKEKWTLRNIFSKIIGITPEYTRGDRIIAYSVFFYSVVYSVGIVFFAIVIWNAIWPWPNSWWTVKFFITTLLVPGIVGIISTVWFMIGGSIDAVQLFRDLKKRVEDPNDNGQILDDHK
;
A
#
# COMPACT_ATOMS: atom_id res chain seq x y z
N VAL A 1 16.72 16.71 -11.53
CA VAL A 1 15.25 16.72 -11.73
C VAL A 1 14.91 17.21 -13.14
N LEU A 2 15.29 18.45 -13.51
CA LEU A 2 15.02 18.99 -14.85
C LEU A 2 15.70 18.18 -15.96
N GLU A 3 16.88 17.66 -15.72
CA GLU A 3 17.61 16.83 -16.68
C GLU A 3 16.87 15.54 -17.02
N GLU A 4 16.23 14.93 -16.04
CA GLU A 4 15.41 13.74 -16.22
C GLU A 4 14.02 14.04 -16.81
N ALA A 5 13.44 15.20 -16.43
CA ALA A 5 12.13 15.61 -16.93
C ALA A 5 12.17 16.08 -18.39
N ILE A 6 13.26 16.73 -18.79
CA ILE A 6 13.48 17.36 -20.11
C ILE A 6 14.85 16.91 -20.62
N PRO A 7 15.02 15.66 -21.09
CA PRO A 7 16.34 15.13 -21.45
C PRO A 7 16.93 15.83 -22.68
N ASP A 8 16.10 16.20 -23.65
CA ASP A 8 16.53 16.56 -25.00
C ASP A 8 16.80 18.06 -25.20
N ASP A 9 16.34 18.95 -24.29
CA ASP A 9 16.47 20.40 -24.46
C ASP A 9 17.28 21.08 -23.35
N VAL A 10 18.59 21.18 -23.58
CA VAL A 10 19.54 21.83 -22.65
C VAL A 10 19.29 23.35 -22.56
N ALA A 11 18.88 24.00 -23.66
CA ALA A 11 18.63 25.45 -23.69
C ALA A 11 17.41 25.80 -22.82
N LEU A 12 16.33 25.04 -22.95
CA LEU A 12 15.12 25.20 -22.14
C LEU A 12 15.41 24.96 -20.67
N ARG A 13 16.16 23.91 -20.31
CA ARG A 13 16.57 23.65 -18.92
C ARG A 13 17.34 24.83 -18.31
N THR A 14 18.31 25.39 -19.08
CA THR A 14 19.11 26.51 -18.61
C THR A 14 18.24 27.78 -18.41
N LYS A 15 17.30 28.03 -19.31
CA LYS A 15 16.34 29.11 -19.19
C LYS A 15 15.44 28.98 -17.97
N ILE A 16 14.90 27.78 -17.75
CA ILE A 16 14.07 27.47 -16.55
C ILE A 16 14.87 27.71 -15.27
N ILE A 17 16.11 27.21 -15.18
CA ILE A 17 16.97 27.39 -14.00
C ILE A 17 17.24 28.88 -13.74
N ALA A 18 17.50 29.67 -14.77
CA ALA A 18 17.71 31.09 -14.62
C ALA A 18 16.48 31.80 -14.05
N LYS A 19 15.30 31.55 -14.62
CA LYS A 19 14.04 32.15 -14.16
C LYS A 19 13.62 31.68 -12.74
N VAL A 20 13.81 30.42 -12.42
CA VAL A 20 13.53 29.90 -11.05
C VAL A 20 14.42 30.59 -10.00
N LYS A 21 15.67 30.93 -10.33
CA LYS A 21 16.56 31.68 -9.43
C LYS A 21 16.11 33.12 -9.18
N GLU A 22 15.33 33.69 -10.06
CA GLU A 22 14.78 35.05 -9.94
C GLU A 22 13.53 35.09 -9.05
N VAL A 23 12.91 33.94 -8.78
CA VAL A 23 11.73 33.86 -7.91
C VAL A 23 12.13 34.17 -6.48
N PRO A 24 11.57 35.23 -5.85
CA PRO A 24 11.95 35.60 -4.49
C PRO A 24 11.49 34.55 -3.48
N SER A 25 12.41 34.18 -2.60
CA SER A 25 12.09 33.30 -1.46
C SER A 25 11.19 34.06 -0.47
N ARG A 26 9.92 33.69 -0.38
CA ARG A 26 8.93 34.31 0.52
C ARG A 26 8.55 33.37 1.65
N ILE A 27 9.49 32.97 2.46
CA ILE A 27 9.20 32.39 3.77
C ILE A 27 9.17 33.54 4.76
N THR A 28 7.99 34.09 5.05
CA THR A 28 7.82 35.07 6.12
C THR A 28 7.31 34.36 7.38
N GLN A 29 7.76 34.81 8.56
CA GLN A 29 7.31 34.31 9.85
C GLN A 29 5.78 34.41 9.98
N GLU A 30 5.19 35.45 9.39
CA GLU A 30 3.74 35.67 9.31
C GLU A 30 2.99 34.53 8.62
N TYR A 31 3.61 33.85 7.65
CA TYR A 31 3.02 32.66 6.99
C TYR A 31 3.03 31.44 7.91
N ILE A 32 4.05 31.28 8.72
CA ILE A 32 4.18 30.16 9.67
C ILE A 32 3.16 30.31 10.82
N ASP A 33 2.91 31.52 11.26
CA ASP A 33 2.08 31.85 12.42
C ASP A 33 0.59 32.05 12.07
N SER A 34 0.23 32.06 10.79
CA SER A 34 -1.15 32.28 10.33
C SER A 34 -2.03 31.03 10.53
N PRO A 35 -3.02 31.05 11.44
CA PRO A 35 -3.81 29.86 11.76
C PRO A 35 -4.79 29.41 10.66
N ASN A 36 -5.08 30.26 9.67
CA ASN A 36 -6.08 30.02 8.63
C ASN A 36 -5.56 30.23 7.21
N SER A 37 -4.25 30.29 6.99
CA SER A 37 -3.79 30.24 5.63
C SER A 37 -4.11 28.86 5.06
N GLN A 38 -5.08 28.79 4.14
CA GLN A 38 -5.06 27.72 3.13
C GLN A 38 -3.59 27.63 2.72
N GLN A 39 -2.97 26.49 3.03
CA GLN A 39 -1.54 26.30 2.80
C GLN A 39 -1.26 26.51 1.30
N LYS A 40 -0.98 27.73 0.91
CA LYS A 40 -0.37 28.00 -0.37
C LYS A 40 0.94 27.25 -0.32
N ASN A 41 1.02 26.19 -1.10
CA ASN A 41 2.24 25.41 -1.21
C ASN A 41 3.37 26.40 -1.52
N LEU A 42 4.39 26.51 -0.67
CA LEU A 42 5.51 27.42 -0.81
C LEU A 42 6.24 27.22 -2.16
N ASP A 43 6.10 26.03 -2.73
CA ASP A 43 6.68 25.67 -4.02
C ASP A 43 5.85 26.18 -5.22
N THR A 44 4.62 26.65 -5.01
CA THR A 44 3.72 27.09 -6.10
C THR A 44 4.39 28.11 -7.03
N PRO A 45 5.07 29.17 -6.57
CA PRO A 45 5.70 30.14 -7.46
C PRO A 45 6.78 29.53 -8.37
N TYR A 46 7.51 28.54 -7.85
CA TYR A 46 8.52 27.81 -8.61
C TYR A 46 7.87 26.89 -9.64
N PHE A 47 6.82 26.20 -9.29
CA PHE A 47 6.07 25.34 -10.21
C PHE A 47 5.39 26.13 -11.30
N ASP A 48 4.80 27.29 -10.98
CA ASP A 48 4.17 28.17 -11.98
C ASP A 48 5.19 28.67 -12.99
N THR A 49 6.40 29.04 -12.53
CA THR A 49 7.50 29.45 -13.41
C THR A 49 7.90 28.31 -14.37
N VAL A 50 8.06 27.11 -13.86
CA VAL A 50 8.40 25.94 -14.69
C VAL A 50 7.29 25.63 -15.68
N ARG A 51 6.02 25.67 -15.25
CA ARG A 51 4.85 25.42 -16.10
C ARG A 51 4.73 26.42 -17.23
N GLN A 52 4.95 27.71 -16.96
CA GLN A 52 4.93 28.76 -17.97
C GLN A 52 5.98 28.57 -19.07
N GLU A 53 7.19 28.14 -18.68
CA GLU A 53 8.26 27.91 -19.65
C GLU A 53 8.07 26.63 -20.46
N LEU A 54 7.43 25.61 -19.92
CA LEU A 54 7.11 24.37 -20.65
C LEU A 54 5.93 24.57 -21.63
N GLY A 55 5.10 25.56 -21.38
CA GLY A 55 3.91 25.83 -22.19
C GLY A 55 2.76 24.86 -21.96
N ASP A 56 1.62 25.14 -22.56
CA ASP A 56 0.37 24.38 -22.37
C ASP A 56 0.10 23.36 -23.50
N THR A 57 1.17 22.79 -24.06
CA THR A 57 1.08 21.68 -25.01
C THR A 57 0.95 20.35 -24.28
N PRO A 58 0.40 19.29 -24.88
CA PRO A 58 0.34 17.96 -24.25
C PRO A 58 1.72 17.46 -23.76
N GLU A 59 2.77 17.71 -24.54
CA GLU A 59 4.14 17.36 -24.17
C GLU A 59 4.64 18.19 -22.99
N GLY A 60 4.41 19.51 -23.00
CA GLY A 60 4.78 20.40 -21.89
C GLY A 60 4.05 20.06 -20.61
N ARG A 61 2.76 19.69 -20.66
CA ARG A 61 1.97 19.20 -19.53
C ARG A 61 2.56 17.90 -18.96
N TYR A 62 2.94 16.97 -19.82
CA TYR A 62 3.56 15.69 -19.41
C TYR A 62 4.93 15.91 -18.77
N GLN A 63 5.78 16.75 -19.37
CA GLN A 63 7.09 17.11 -18.82
C GLN A 63 6.95 17.82 -17.47
N PHE A 64 5.94 18.67 -17.31
CA PHE A 64 5.64 19.31 -16.03
C PHE A 64 5.19 18.31 -14.96
N GLN A 65 4.33 17.37 -15.32
CA GLN A 65 3.91 16.30 -14.40
C GLN A 65 5.12 15.46 -13.95
N LYS A 66 5.98 15.06 -14.89
CA LYS A 66 7.22 14.33 -14.61
C LYS A 66 8.15 15.14 -13.72
N PHE A 67 8.37 16.42 -14.01
CA PHE A 67 9.17 17.33 -13.19
C PHE A 67 8.65 17.41 -11.75
N ARG A 68 7.35 17.66 -11.59
CA ARG A 68 6.71 17.77 -10.28
C ARG A 68 6.84 16.49 -9.47
N SER A 69 6.64 15.35 -10.09
CA SER A 69 6.79 14.04 -9.46
C SER A 69 8.24 13.81 -8.99
N LEU A 70 9.22 14.03 -9.84
CA LEU A 70 10.63 13.90 -9.51
C LEU A 70 11.09 14.88 -8.42
N TYR A 71 10.60 16.13 -8.47
CA TYR A 71 10.90 17.13 -7.44
C TYR A 71 10.51 16.62 -6.05
N HIS A 72 9.29 16.15 -5.89
CA HIS A 72 8.82 15.63 -4.60
C HIS A 72 9.53 14.34 -4.18
N GLN A 73 9.90 13.48 -5.13
CA GLN A 73 10.67 12.26 -4.83
C GLN A 73 12.09 12.60 -4.35
N MET A 74 12.72 13.62 -4.92
CA MET A 74 14.07 14.04 -4.56
C MET A 74 14.14 14.88 -3.27
N MET A 75 13.00 15.35 -2.76
CA MET A 75 12.95 16.18 -1.56
C MET A 75 13.55 15.43 -0.35
N MET A 76 13.10 14.23 -0.08
CA MET A 76 13.55 13.45 1.08
C MET A 76 15.05 13.07 1.01
N PRO A 77 15.57 12.50 -0.10
CA PRO A 77 17.00 12.25 -0.25
C PRO A 77 17.85 13.50 -0.09
N THR A 78 17.41 14.63 -0.65
CA THR A 78 18.13 15.91 -0.55
C THR A 78 18.21 16.43 0.88
N VAL A 79 17.12 16.37 1.63
CA VAL A 79 17.05 16.77 3.03
C VAL A 79 17.96 15.88 3.88
N VAL A 80 17.88 14.57 3.72
CA VAL A 80 18.72 13.60 4.44
C VAL A 80 20.19 13.83 4.14
N ALA A 81 20.56 14.05 2.88
CA ALA A 81 21.94 14.33 2.49
C ALA A 81 22.50 15.63 3.07
N LYS A 82 21.63 16.62 3.38
CA LYS A 82 22.04 17.90 3.99
C LYS A 82 22.10 17.87 5.52
N ILE A 83 21.24 17.06 6.15
CA ILE A 83 21.14 17.01 7.62
C ILE A 83 22.15 16.03 8.20
N PHE A 84 22.41 14.90 7.56
CA PHE A 84 23.27 13.86 8.11
C PHE A 84 24.75 14.18 7.89
N PRO A 85 25.60 14.05 8.93
CA PRO A 85 27.04 14.01 8.75
C PRO A 85 27.47 12.86 7.84
N VAL A 86 28.60 13.01 7.14
CA VAL A 86 29.08 12.06 6.12
C VAL A 86 29.08 10.59 6.61
N GLY A 87 29.55 10.34 7.83
CA GLY A 87 29.57 8.97 8.38
C GLY A 87 28.17 8.40 8.63
N MET A 88 27.24 9.20 9.14
CA MET A 88 25.85 8.78 9.34
C MET A 88 25.12 8.59 8.00
N LEU A 89 25.42 9.42 7.00
CA LEU A 89 24.87 9.25 5.65
C LEU A 89 25.28 7.91 5.05
N GLY A 90 26.57 7.53 5.20
CA GLY A 90 27.05 6.23 4.76
C GLY A 90 26.35 5.04 5.44
N LEU A 91 26.19 5.11 6.77
CA LEU A 91 25.41 4.11 7.53
C LEU A 91 23.94 4.06 7.08
N PHE A 92 23.33 5.20 6.84
CA PHE A 92 21.95 5.28 6.32
C PHE A 92 21.83 4.63 4.94
N CYS A 93 22.75 4.92 4.02
CA CYS A 93 22.79 4.28 2.69
C CYS A 93 22.97 2.76 2.80
N LEU A 94 23.87 2.29 3.66
CA LEU A 94 24.06 0.86 3.93
C LEU A 94 22.79 0.22 4.45
N LEU A 95 22.10 0.86 5.40
CA LEU A 95 20.83 0.40 5.95
C LEU A 95 19.76 0.32 4.86
N MET A 96 19.66 1.31 3.97
CA MET A 96 18.71 1.26 2.84
C MET A 96 18.97 0.11 1.90
N VAL A 97 20.24 -0.16 1.57
CA VAL A 97 20.63 -1.31 0.73
C VAL A 97 20.28 -2.65 1.41
N MET A 98 20.57 -2.76 2.70
CA MET A 98 20.21 -3.96 3.49
C MET A 98 18.70 -4.19 3.55
N LEU A 99 17.91 -3.14 3.76
CA LEU A 99 16.45 -3.21 3.74
C LEU A 99 15.89 -3.64 2.37
N LEU A 100 16.47 -3.10 1.29
CA LEU A 100 16.11 -3.47 -0.08
C LEU A 100 16.32 -4.97 -0.30
N ILE A 101 17.53 -5.47 -0.04
CA ILE A 101 17.87 -6.88 -0.22
C ILE A 101 16.96 -7.78 0.62
N SER A 102 16.80 -7.48 1.91
CA SER A 102 15.97 -8.27 2.83
C SER A 102 14.49 -8.32 2.41
N THR A 103 13.97 -7.21 1.88
CA THR A 103 12.56 -7.13 1.49
C THR A 103 12.27 -7.84 0.17
N ASP A 104 13.14 -7.65 -0.82
CA ASP A 104 12.92 -8.22 -2.16
C ASP A 104 13.13 -9.73 -2.17
N ASP A 105 14.11 -10.24 -1.44
CA ASP A 105 14.35 -11.68 -1.31
C ASP A 105 13.09 -12.41 -0.78
N SER A 106 12.51 -11.91 0.30
CA SER A 106 11.30 -12.47 0.89
C SER A 106 10.09 -12.41 -0.05
N ARG A 107 9.94 -11.32 -0.80
CA ARG A 107 8.83 -11.15 -1.77
C ARG A 107 8.96 -12.10 -2.95
N ILE A 108 10.16 -12.22 -3.52
CA ILE A 108 10.44 -13.14 -4.62
C ILE A 108 10.19 -14.58 -4.18
N PHE A 109 10.66 -14.96 -3.01
CA PHE A 109 10.46 -16.31 -2.48
C PHE A 109 8.98 -16.62 -2.24
N ASN A 110 8.23 -15.72 -1.58
CA ASN A 110 6.81 -15.91 -1.33
C ASN A 110 6.00 -16.04 -2.63
N ALA A 111 6.24 -15.15 -3.59
CA ALA A 111 5.57 -15.22 -4.89
C ALA A 111 5.88 -16.52 -5.64
N SER A 112 7.15 -16.94 -5.63
CA SER A 112 7.60 -18.18 -6.29
C SER A 112 6.99 -19.42 -5.64
N SER A 113 6.96 -19.44 -4.31
CA SER A 113 6.40 -20.53 -3.53
C SER A 113 4.90 -20.67 -3.77
N THR A 114 4.16 -19.55 -3.74
CA THR A 114 2.73 -19.53 -4.05
C THR A 114 2.46 -19.99 -5.48
N LEU A 115 3.20 -19.49 -6.48
CA LEU A 115 3.07 -19.94 -7.87
C LEU A 115 3.36 -21.43 -8.01
N MET A 116 4.37 -21.92 -7.31
CA MET A 116 4.70 -23.35 -7.33
C MET A 116 3.58 -24.19 -6.74
N GLN A 117 3.04 -23.83 -5.58
CA GLN A 117 2.04 -24.62 -4.87
C GLN A 117 0.64 -24.51 -5.48
N ASP A 118 0.22 -23.30 -5.85
CA ASP A 118 -1.18 -23.06 -6.26
C ASP A 118 -1.40 -23.18 -7.77
N VAL A 119 -0.35 -23.00 -8.58
CA VAL A 119 -0.46 -23.05 -10.04
C VAL A 119 0.23 -24.26 -10.61
N VAL A 120 1.51 -24.48 -10.26
CA VAL A 120 2.32 -25.51 -10.94
C VAL A 120 2.00 -26.91 -10.40
N LEU A 121 1.97 -27.12 -9.09
CA LEU A 121 1.69 -28.43 -8.50
C LEU A 121 0.34 -29.02 -8.91
N PRO A 122 -0.78 -28.27 -8.95
CA PRO A 122 -2.05 -28.80 -9.40
C PRO A 122 -2.08 -29.25 -10.86
N MET A 123 -1.14 -28.80 -11.69
CA MET A 123 -1.04 -29.23 -13.09
C MET A 123 -0.43 -30.63 -13.23
N PHE A 124 0.25 -31.11 -12.21
CA PHE A 124 0.81 -32.47 -12.20
C PHE A 124 -0.20 -33.46 -11.61
N LYS A 125 -0.50 -34.51 -12.37
CA LYS A 125 -1.35 -35.62 -11.90
C LYS A 125 -0.47 -36.63 -11.14
N GLY A 126 -0.31 -36.45 -9.81
CA GLY A 126 0.42 -37.38 -8.95
C GLY A 126 1.58 -36.76 -8.20
N HIS A 127 2.27 -37.58 -7.39
CA HIS A 127 3.40 -37.16 -6.57
C HIS A 127 4.60 -36.69 -7.38
N LEU A 128 5.06 -35.48 -7.14
CA LEU A 128 6.28 -34.94 -7.71
C LEU A 128 7.47 -35.30 -6.80
N PRO A 129 8.52 -35.98 -7.29
CA PRO A 129 9.71 -36.26 -6.48
C PRO A 129 10.32 -34.98 -5.92
N GLN A 130 10.80 -34.99 -4.68
CA GLN A 130 11.33 -33.84 -3.96
C GLN A 130 12.44 -33.08 -4.75
N ALA A 131 13.32 -33.79 -5.44
CA ALA A 131 14.37 -33.22 -6.27
C ALA A 131 13.79 -32.40 -7.45
N LYS A 132 12.72 -32.87 -8.10
CA LYS A 132 12.04 -32.14 -9.17
C LYS A 132 11.27 -30.94 -8.61
N HIS A 133 10.60 -31.11 -7.46
CA HIS A 133 9.92 -30.00 -6.77
C HIS A 133 10.87 -28.85 -6.47
N LEU A 134 12.04 -29.13 -5.90
CA LEU A 134 13.08 -28.13 -5.64
C LEU A 134 13.61 -27.47 -6.92
N LEU A 135 13.78 -28.25 -8.00
CA LEU A 135 14.20 -27.67 -9.28
C LEU A 135 13.15 -26.70 -9.83
N TYR A 136 11.87 -27.08 -9.84
CA TYR A 136 10.81 -26.20 -10.30
C TYR A 136 10.66 -24.97 -9.40
N LEU A 137 10.78 -25.09 -8.08
CA LEU A 137 10.77 -23.94 -7.17
C LEU A 137 11.92 -22.97 -7.49
N ARG A 138 13.14 -23.46 -7.74
CA ARG A 138 14.28 -22.62 -8.16
C ARG A 138 14.01 -21.92 -9.50
N LEU A 139 13.46 -22.64 -10.48
CA LEU A 139 13.10 -22.04 -11.78
C LEU A 139 12.03 -20.97 -11.62
N MET A 140 11.00 -21.21 -10.78
CA MET A 140 9.99 -20.20 -10.46
C MET A 140 10.59 -18.97 -9.78
N THR A 141 11.52 -19.17 -8.85
CA THR A 141 12.22 -18.06 -8.17
C THR A 141 12.99 -17.19 -9.16
N ILE A 142 13.73 -17.81 -10.08
CA ILE A 142 14.43 -17.08 -11.16
C ILE A 142 13.42 -16.39 -12.08
N GLY A 143 12.34 -17.07 -12.47
CA GLY A 143 11.29 -16.51 -13.32
C GLY A 143 10.61 -15.29 -12.71
N VAL A 144 10.27 -15.34 -11.42
CA VAL A 144 9.69 -14.21 -10.68
C VAL A 144 10.68 -13.06 -10.55
N ALA A 145 11.95 -13.34 -10.26
CA ALA A 145 12.98 -12.31 -10.17
C ALA A 145 13.18 -11.58 -11.51
N VAL A 146 13.24 -12.34 -12.62
CA VAL A 146 13.32 -11.77 -13.98
C VAL A 146 12.07 -10.97 -14.32
N PHE A 147 10.90 -11.47 -13.97
CA PHE A 147 9.64 -10.75 -14.16
C PHE A 147 9.64 -9.41 -13.41
N PHE A 148 10.04 -9.39 -12.14
CA PHE A 148 10.15 -8.14 -11.36
C PHE A 148 11.15 -7.17 -11.96
N LEU A 149 12.30 -7.67 -12.44
CA LEU A 149 13.30 -6.83 -13.13
C LEU A 149 12.70 -6.20 -14.40
N ILE A 150 12.04 -6.99 -15.25
CA ILE A 150 11.41 -6.49 -16.47
C ILE A 150 10.34 -5.45 -16.15
N VAL A 151 9.44 -5.76 -15.21
CA VAL A 151 8.40 -4.82 -14.78
C VAL A 151 9.03 -3.52 -14.25
N SER A 152 10.07 -3.61 -13.43
CA SER A 152 10.78 -2.44 -12.89
C SER A 152 11.39 -1.55 -13.97
N LEU A 153 11.88 -2.12 -15.06
CA LEU A 153 12.45 -1.36 -16.18
C LEU A 153 11.39 -0.62 -17.00
N PHE A 154 10.19 -1.21 -17.15
CA PHE A 154 9.10 -0.60 -17.92
C PHE A 154 8.23 0.37 -17.12
N PHE A 155 8.21 0.27 -15.81
CA PHE A 155 7.43 1.17 -14.96
C PHE A 155 8.24 2.41 -14.56
N ALA A 156 8.35 3.38 -15.47
CA ALA A 156 8.82 4.72 -15.11
C ALA A 156 7.81 5.37 -14.14
N GLN A 157 8.31 5.91 -13.05
CA GLN A 157 7.50 6.56 -12.02
C GLN A 157 7.07 7.95 -12.50
N LEU A 158 5.78 8.15 -12.75
CA LEU A 158 5.18 9.44 -13.10
C LEU A 158 4.44 10.08 -11.93
N ASP A 159 4.24 9.32 -10.85
CA ASP A 159 3.54 9.77 -9.64
C ASP A 159 4.45 9.73 -8.41
N TYR A 160 4.00 10.39 -7.34
CA TYR A 160 4.62 10.24 -6.03
C TYR A 160 4.73 8.75 -5.67
N ILE A 161 5.87 8.34 -5.10
CA ILE A 161 6.11 6.95 -4.68
C ILE A 161 4.97 6.39 -3.84
N ASN A 162 4.43 7.18 -2.90
CA ASN A 162 3.31 6.77 -2.07
C ASN A 162 2.04 6.53 -2.88
N MET A 163 1.73 7.36 -3.87
CA MET A 163 0.58 7.18 -4.74
C MET A 163 0.73 5.94 -5.63
N PHE A 164 1.91 5.74 -6.20
CA PHE A 164 2.22 4.54 -6.97
C PHE A 164 2.07 3.27 -6.12
N THR A 165 2.64 3.27 -4.92
CA THR A 165 2.51 2.14 -3.98
C THR A 165 1.05 1.89 -3.61
N THR A 166 0.27 2.94 -3.37
CA THR A 166 -1.16 2.82 -3.04
C THR A 166 -1.95 2.17 -4.16
N ILE A 167 -1.73 2.58 -5.42
CA ILE A 167 -2.47 1.99 -6.55
C ILE A 167 -2.02 0.55 -6.82
N MET A 168 -0.74 0.22 -6.61
CA MET A 168 -0.26 -1.16 -6.67
C MET A 168 -0.87 -2.03 -5.57
N CYS A 169 -0.96 -1.51 -4.35
CA CYS A 169 -1.66 -2.18 -3.25
C CYS A 169 -3.15 -2.36 -3.56
N SER A 170 -3.79 -1.40 -4.22
CA SER A 170 -5.20 -1.49 -4.58
C SER A 170 -5.50 -2.55 -5.64
N LEU A 171 -4.58 -2.79 -6.57
CA LEU A 171 -4.68 -3.91 -7.52
C LEU A 171 -4.81 -5.26 -6.80
N TRP A 172 -4.04 -5.42 -5.75
CA TRP A 172 -4.03 -6.65 -4.96
C TRP A 172 -5.19 -6.70 -3.96
N LEU A 173 -5.27 -5.73 -3.05
CA LEU A 173 -6.26 -5.72 -1.96
C LEU A 173 -7.67 -5.45 -2.48
N GLY A 174 -7.82 -4.64 -3.53
CA GLY A 174 -9.11 -4.36 -4.16
C GLY A 174 -9.78 -5.63 -4.69
N GLY A 175 -9.00 -6.57 -5.25
CA GLY A 175 -9.52 -7.86 -5.69
C GLY A 175 -9.65 -8.89 -4.56
N ALA A 176 -8.57 -9.11 -3.81
CA ALA A 176 -8.47 -10.20 -2.84
C ALA A 176 -9.14 -9.91 -1.49
N GLY A 177 -9.21 -8.63 -1.05
CA GLY A 177 -9.73 -8.27 0.27
C GLY A 177 -11.13 -8.78 0.56
N PRO A 178 -12.14 -8.47 -0.25
CA PRO A 178 -13.50 -8.97 -0.06
C PRO A 178 -13.60 -10.50 -0.14
N ILE A 179 -12.82 -11.15 -1.01
CA ILE A 179 -12.81 -12.60 -1.14
C ILE A 179 -12.33 -13.25 0.17
N MET A 180 -11.25 -12.75 0.76
CA MET A 180 -10.73 -13.26 2.02
C MET A 180 -11.72 -13.04 3.17
N VAL A 181 -12.22 -11.81 3.32
CA VAL A 181 -13.12 -11.48 4.43
C VAL A 181 -14.44 -12.23 4.31
N PHE A 182 -15.13 -12.11 3.20
CA PHE A 182 -16.45 -12.74 3.05
C PHE A 182 -16.36 -14.25 2.81
N GLY A 183 -15.29 -14.74 2.20
CA GLY A 183 -15.07 -16.18 2.03
C GLY A 183 -14.87 -16.93 3.35
N LEU A 184 -14.21 -16.31 4.33
CA LEU A 184 -13.96 -16.90 5.63
C LEU A 184 -15.05 -16.65 6.67
N TYR A 185 -15.79 -15.53 6.55
CA TYR A 185 -16.73 -15.09 7.58
C TYR A 185 -18.20 -15.09 7.13
N SER A 186 -18.49 -15.37 5.86
CA SER A 186 -19.87 -15.40 5.36
C SER A 186 -20.22 -16.74 4.70
N ARG A 187 -21.53 -17.07 4.73
CA ARG A 187 -22.08 -18.30 4.12
C ARG A 187 -22.68 -18.07 2.74
N PHE A 188 -22.71 -16.81 2.26
CA PHE A 188 -23.31 -16.48 0.96
C PHE A 188 -22.28 -16.37 -0.16
N GLY A 189 -21.00 -16.33 0.17
CA GLY A 189 -19.94 -16.18 -0.81
C GLY A 189 -19.85 -17.34 -1.80
N ASN A 190 -19.60 -17.02 -3.05
CA ASN A 190 -19.42 -18.01 -4.12
C ASN A 190 -18.41 -17.55 -5.17
N LEU A 191 -18.09 -18.45 -6.10
CA LEU A 191 -17.10 -18.20 -7.16
C LEU A 191 -17.45 -16.98 -8.03
N THR A 192 -18.74 -16.78 -8.35
CA THR A 192 -19.19 -15.65 -9.17
C THR A 192 -18.93 -14.31 -8.42
N GLY A 193 -19.24 -14.25 -7.14
CA GLY A 193 -18.91 -13.08 -6.31
C GLY A 193 -17.41 -12.80 -6.25
N ALA A 194 -16.59 -13.85 -6.14
CA ALA A 194 -15.13 -13.71 -6.15
C ALA A 194 -14.61 -13.14 -7.49
N TRP A 195 -15.10 -13.63 -8.62
CA TRP A 195 -14.75 -13.05 -9.93
C TRP A 195 -15.21 -11.61 -10.09
N CYS A 196 -16.42 -11.28 -9.64
CA CYS A 196 -16.91 -9.90 -9.65
C CYS A 196 -16.02 -8.98 -8.80
N ALA A 197 -15.60 -9.43 -7.61
CA ALA A 197 -14.69 -8.66 -6.76
C ALA A 197 -13.35 -8.36 -7.45
N ILE A 198 -12.74 -9.35 -8.07
CA ILE A 198 -11.48 -9.19 -8.81
C ILE A 198 -11.66 -8.23 -9.99
N ILE A 199 -12.68 -8.45 -10.82
CA ILE A 199 -12.90 -7.65 -12.02
C ILE A 199 -13.18 -6.18 -11.65
N PHE A 200 -14.09 -5.93 -10.71
CA PHE A 200 -14.42 -4.56 -10.33
C PHE A 200 -13.34 -3.91 -9.46
N GLY A 201 -12.74 -4.64 -8.53
CA GLY A 201 -11.68 -4.09 -7.68
C GLY A 201 -10.36 -3.87 -8.42
N SER A 202 -9.71 -4.94 -8.86
CA SER A 202 -8.44 -4.85 -9.57
C SER A 202 -8.58 -4.15 -10.92
N GLY A 203 -9.72 -4.36 -11.63
CA GLY A 203 -10.00 -3.69 -12.88
C GLY A 203 -10.11 -2.17 -12.75
N THR A 204 -10.80 -1.67 -11.73
CA THR A 204 -10.87 -0.23 -11.44
C THR A 204 -9.50 0.36 -11.11
N SER A 205 -8.70 -0.34 -10.31
CA SER A 205 -7.35 0.10 -9.96
C SER A 205 -6.44 0.14 -11.19
N LEU A 206 -6.51 -0.87 -12.04
CA LEU A 206 -5.75 -0.91 -13.29
C LEU A 206 -6.19 0.20 -14.26
N ALA A 207 -7.49 0.40 -14.42
CA ALA A 207 -8.02 1.50 -15.22
C ALA A 207 -7.56 2.86 -14.70
N GLY A 208 -7.61 3.07 -13.38
CA GLY A 208 -7.10 4.28 -12.74
C GLY A 208 -5.62 4.51 -12.99
N LEU A 209 -4.79 3.47 -12.90
CA LEU A 209 -3.37 3.54 -13.20
C LEU A 209 -3.11 3.94 -14.65
N ILE A 210 -3.81 3.31 -15.60
CA ILE A 210 -3.68 3.63 -17.02
C ILE A 210 -4.13 5.08 -17.29
N LEU A 211 -5.28 5.48 -16.75
CA LEU A 211 -5.81 6.84 -16.90
C LEU A 211 -4.84 7.89 -16.34
N GLN A 212 -4.30 7.70 -15.15
CA GLN A 212 -3.31 8.62 -14.58
C GLN A 212 -2.07 8.75 -15.46
N ARG A 213 -1.59 7.63 -16.01
CA ARG A 213 -0.36 7.59 -16.81
C ARG A 213 -0.52 8.21 -18.20
N THR A 214 -1.68 8.02 -18.82
CA THR A 214 -1.95 8.49 -20.18
C THR A 214 -2.69 9.83 -20.22
N TRP A 215 -3.00 10.41 -19.05
CA TRP A 215 -3.89 11.56 -18.94
C TRP A 215 -3.43 12.77 -19.76
N ALA A 216 -2.26 13.30 -19.46
CA ALA A 216 -1.78 14.54 -20.08
C ALA A 216 -1.50 14.41 -21.58
N LEU A 217 -1.01 13.24 -22.03
CA LEU A 217 -0.61 13.01 -23.43
C LEU A 217 -1.76 12.57 -24.33
N THR A 218 -2.69 11.78 -23.80
CA THR A 218 -3.68 11.09 -24.65
C THR A 218 -5.12 11.40 -24.25
N VAL A 219 -5.46 11.20 -22.98
CA VAL A 219 -6.85 11.25 -22.54
C VAL A 219 -7.38 12.67 -22.51
N TYR A 220 -6.69 13.58 -21.85
CA TYR A 220 -7.14 14.96 -21.74
C TYR A 220 -7.23 15.67 -23.12
N PRO A 221 -6.23 15.59 -24.02
CA PRO A 221 -6.34 16.16 -25.37
C PRO A 221 -7.49 15.55 -26.19
N PHE A 222 -7.77 14.26 -26.02
CA PHE A 222 -8.92 13.62 -26.65
C PHE A 222 -10.25 14.21 -26.15
N LEU A 223 -10.40 14.35 -24.82
CA LEU A 223 -11.59 14.96 -24.21
C LEU A 223 -11.76 16.42 -24.62
N GLU A 224 -10.68 17.17 -24.70
CA GLU A 224 -10.65 18.56 -25.16
C GLU A 224 -11.13 18.67 -26.61
N LYS A 225 -10.63 17.80 -27.49
CA LYS A 225 -11.04 17.72 -28.90
C LYS A 225 -12.53 17.37 -29.05
N MET A 226 -13.07 16.55 -28.17
CA MET A 226 -14.50 16.18 -28.17
C MET A 226 -15.41 17.22 -27.50
N GLY A 227 -14.84 18.26 -26.86
CA GLY A 227 -15.59 19.26 -26.10
C GLY A 227 -16.24 18.75 -24.81
N TRP A 228 -15.76 17.63 -24.26
CA TRP A 228 -16.36 16.98 -23.09
C TRP A 228 -15.79 17.46 -21.75
N VAL A 229 -14.73 18.26 -21.78
CA VAL A 229 -14.02 18.71 -20.56
C VAL A 229 -14.95 19.45 -19.60
N GLU A 230 -15.76 20.39 -20.10
CA GLU A 230 -16.66 21.17 -19.24
C GLU A 230 -17.80 20.33 -18.65
N GLY A 231 -18.40 19.46 -19.45
CA GLY A 231 -19.44 18.53 -18.98
C GLY A 231 -18.94 17.56 -17.92
N LEU A 232 -17.76 16.99 -18.13
CA LEU A 232 -17.10 16.11 -17.16
C LEU A 232 -16.65 16.88 -15.91
N ASN A 233 -16.18 18.10 -16.04
CA ASN A 233 -15.84 18.94 -14.90
C ASN A 233 -17.04 19.19 -14.01
N ASN A 234 -18.17 19.61 -14.59
CA ASN A 234 -19.41 19.84 -13.85
C ASN A 234 -19.92 18.57 -13.16
N PHE A 235 -19.82 17.44 -13.83
CA PHE A 235 -20.16 16.14 -13.24
C PHE A 235 -19.26 15.81 -12.02
N LEU A 236 -17.94 15.92 -12.18
CA LEU A 236 -16.97 15.63 -11.12
C LEU A 236 -17.16 16.56 -9.91
N VAL A 237 -17.31 17.86 -10.15
CA VAL A 237 -17.56 18.85 -9.09
C VAL A 237 -18.89 18.55 -8.36
N THR A 238 -19.94 18.18 -9.09
CA THR A 238 -21.24 17.82 -8.49
C THR A 238 -21.11 16.57 -7.62
N VAL A 239 -20.43 15.54 -8.07
CA VAL A 239 -20.25 14.28 -7.33
C VAL A 239 -19.36 14.46 -6.11
N SER A 240 -18.32 15.29 -6.19
CA SER A 240 -17.43 15.56 -5.05
C SER A 240 -17.98 16.60 -4.06
N SER A 241 -18.96 17.41 -4.44
CA SER A 241 -19.47 18.51 -3.61
C SER A 241 -19.94 18.12 -2.20
N PRO A 242 -20.56 16.94 -1.94
CA PRO A 242 -20.92 16.54 -0.59
C PRO A 242 -19.72 16.26 0.33
N PHE A 243 -18.55 16.07 -0.26
CA PHE A 243 -17.30 15.73 0.45
C PHE A 243 -16.33 16.90 0.60
N ASN A 244 -16.70 18.09 0.10
CA ASN A 244 -15.90 19.29 0.26
C ASN A 244 -15.77 19.67 1.76
N PRO A 245 -14.60 20.17 2.20
CA PRO A 245 -13.38 20.48 1.42
C PRO A 245 -12.37 19.32 1.30
N TRP A 246 -12.70 18.10 1.73
CA TRP A 246 -11.72 16.99 1.78
C TRP A 246 -11.48 16.36 0.42
N ILE A 247 -12.51 16.28 -0.43
CA ILE A 247 -12.44 15.73 -1.78
C ILE A 247 -13.02 16.76 -2.74
N GLU A 248 -12.17 17.28 -3.63
CA GLU A 248 -12.56 18.20 -4.69
C GLU A 248 -12.05 17.65 -6.02
N TRP A 249 -12.98 17.18 -6.83
CA TRP A 249 -12.65 16.69 -8.17
C TRP A 249 -12.91 17.79 -9.20
N SER A 250 -11.84 18.25 -9.84
CA SER A 250 -11.90 19.20 -10.93
C SER A 250 -11.01 18.76 -12.08
N MET A 251 -11.41 19.06 -13.31
CA MET A 251 -10.63 18.73 -14.48
C MET A 251 -9.34 19.58 -14.52
N ASP A 252 -8.20 18.91 -14.54
CA ASP A 252 -6.87 19.50 -14.66
C ASP A 252 -6.17 18.92 -15.89
N PRO A 253 -5.64 19.75 -16.79
CA PRO A 253 -4.95 19.27 -18.00
C PRO A 253 -3.66 18.51 -17.72
N VAL A 254 -3.04 18.72 -16.56
CA VAL A 254 -1.78 18.09 -16.18
C VAL A 254 -1.99 16.80 -15.40
N LYS A 255 -2.99 16.76 -14.53
CA LYS A 255 -3.19 15.69 -13.56
C LYS A 255 -4.57 15.08 -13.67
N PHE A 256 -4.66 13.76 -13.58
CA PHE A 256 -5.94 13.08 -13.49
C PHE A 256 -6.71 13.53 -12.23
N PRO A 257 -8.01 13.87 -12.33
CA PRO A 257 -8.79 14.48 -11.25
C PRO A 257 -8.89 13.67 -9.97
N ILE A 258 -8.91 12.34 -10.09
CA ILE A 258 -9.06 11.42 -8.96
C ILE A 258 -7.67 10.90 -8.56
N ASN A 259 -7.28 11.09 -7.33
CA ASN A 259 -5.96 10.65 -6.86
C ASN A 259 -5.92 9.15 -6.56
N SER A 260 -4.73 8.58 -6.38
CA SER A 260 -4.55 7.14 -6.17
C SER A 260 -5.22 6.61 -4.90
N PHE A 261 -5.31 7.41 -3.84
CA PHE A 261 -6.01 7.02 -2.60
C PHE A 261 -7.52 6.95 -2.81
N GLU A 262 -8.08 7.89 -3.57
CA GLU A 262 -9.49 7.91 -3.93
C GLU A 262 -9.84 6.75 -4.87
N ILE A 263 -8.99 6.46 -5.86
CA ILE A 263 -9.15 5.28 -6.71
C ILE A 263 -9.12 4.00 -5.87
N TYR A 264 -8.22 3.90 -4.90
CA TYR A 264 -8.18 2.77 -3.98
C TYR A 264 -9.49 2.61 -3.21
N PHE A 265 -10.01 3.69 -2.66
CA PHE A 265 -11.29 3.69 -1.94
C PHE A 265 -12.47 3.28 -2.84
N ILE A 266 -12.56 3.84 -4.04
CA ILE A 266 -13.58 3.48 -5.04
C ILE A 266 -13.46 2.01 -5.43
N SER A 267 -12.25 1.55 -5.69
CA SER A 267 -11.94 0.14 -5.99
C SER A 267 -12.42 -0.80 -4.90
N MET A 268 -12.19 -0.46 -3.62
CA MET A 268 -12.66 -1.26 -2.49
C MET A 268 -14.19 -1.33 -2.42
N ILE A 269 -14.88 -0.20 -2.60
CA ILE A 269 -16.35 -0.16 -2.62
C ILE A 269 -16.91 -0.99 -3.76
N LEU A 270 -16.38 -0.83 -4.97
CA LEU A 270 -16.82 -1.57 -6.15
C LEU A 270 -16.53 -3.07 -6.02
N SER A 271 -15.41 -3.43 -5.41
CA SER A 271 -15.06 -4.83 -5.15
C SER A 271 -16.02 -5.48 -4.14
N VAL A 272 -16.28 -4.81 -3.02
CA VAL A 272 -17.26 -5.28 -2.01
C VAL A 272 -18.65 -5.39 -2.62
N GLY A 273 -19.10 -4.35 -3.32
CA GLY A 273 -20.40 -4.34 -4.01
C GLY A 273 -20.50 -5.46 -5.06
N GLY A 274 -19.46 -5.62 -5.88
CA GLY A 274 -19.38 -6.70 -6.88
C GLY A 274 -19.43 -8.09 -6.25
N TYR A 275 -18.68 -8.30 -5.15
CA TYR A 275 -18.71 -9.56 -4.42
C TYR A 275 -20.10 -9.88 -3.88
N VAL A 276 -20.72 -8.94 -3.20
CA VAL A 276 -22.04 -9.11 -2.58
C VAL A 276 -23.10 -9.34 -3.66
N ILE A 277 -23.18 -8.46 -4.65
CA ILE A 277 -24.18 -8.56 -5.74
C ILE A 277 -23.98 -9.85 -6.54
N GLY A 278 -22.76 -10.16 -6.96
CA GLY A 278 -22.45 -11.38 -7.72
C GLY A 278 -22.77 -12.65 -6.93
N SER A 279 -22.50 -12.65 -5.63
CA SER A 279 -22.81 -13.77 -4.76
C SER A 279 -24.32 -13.97 -4.55
N TYR A 280 -25.10 -12.88 -4.41
CA TYR A 280 -26.55 -12.98 -4.24
C TYR A 280 -27.27 -13.35 -5.53
N LEU A 281 -26.84 -12.86 -6.69
CA LEU A 281 -27.44 -13.19 -7.99
C LEU A 281 -27.29 -14.68 -8.35
N THR A 282 -26.23 -15.31 -7.87
CA THR A 282 -25.93 -16.74 -8.12
C THR A 282 -25.89 -17.54 -6.84
N TYR A 283 -26.74 -17.19 -5.87
CA TYR A 283 -26.72 -17.75 -4.53
C TYR A 283 -26.72 -19.29 -4.54
N LYS A 284 -25.70 -19.86 -3.91
CA LYS A 284 -25.60 -21.26 -3.58
C LYS A 284 -25.17 -21.35 -2.12
N PRO A 285 -25.95 -22.04 -1.26
CA PRO A 285 -25.56 -22.19 0.14
C PRO A 285 -24.21 -22.92 0.25
N TYR A 286 -23.26 -22.31 0.93
CA TYR A 286 -21.96 -22.89 1.17
C TYR A 286 -21.82 -23.33 2.65
N ASP A 287 -21.39 -24.56 2.86
CA ASP A 287 -21.16 -25.08 4.21
C ASP A 287 -19.81 -24.59 4.76
N LEU A 288 -19.83 -23.40 5.37
CA LEU A 288 -18.65 -22.78 5.96
C LEU A 288 -18.06 -23.64 7.10
N ASP A 289 -18.88 -24.47 7.75
CA ASP A 289 -18.40 -25.31 8.86
C ASP A 289 -17.47 -26.43 8.35
N LYS A 290 -17.63 -26.84 7.07
CA LYS A 290 -16.69 -27.74 6.40
C LYS A 290 -15.33 -27.10 6.20
N LEU A 291 -15.28 -25.84 5.73
CA LEU A 291 -14.02 -25.09 5.51
C LEU A 291 -13.30 -24.82 6.84
N LEU A 292 -14.06 -24.51 7.89
CA LEU A 292 -13.51 -24.14 9.20
C LEU A 292 -13.32 -25.32 10.15
N HIS A 293 -13.49 -26.56 9.67
CA HIS A 293 -13.38 -27.79 10.47
C HIS A 293 -14.19 -27.70 11.79
N ARG A 294 -15.48 -27.30 11.69
CA ARG A 294 -16.36 -27.09 12.83
C ARG A 294 -17.53 -28.09 12.85
N GLY A 295 -18.08 -28.31 14.03
CA GLY A 295 -19.23 -29.20 14.22
C GLY A 295 -18.96 -30.64 13.77
N LYS A 296 -19.72 -31.14 12.81
CA LYS A 296 -19.56 -32.50 12.22
C LYS A 296 -18.24 -32.75 11.50
N TYR A 297 -17.52 -31.68 11.16
CA TYR A 297 -16.22 -31.76 10.47
C TYR A 297 -15.04 -31.41 11.38
N ALA A 298 -15.25 -31.34 12.71
CA ALA A 298 -14.18 -31.06 13.66
C ALA A 298 -13.28 -32.29 13.83
N ASP A 299 -11.97 -32.08 13.71
CA ASP A 299 -10.96 -33.12 13.86
C ASP A 299 -10.72 -33.51 15.36
N GLY A 300 -11.40 -32.86 16.31
CA GLY A 300 -11.28 -33.05 17.75
C GLY A 300 -12.42 -32.40 18.52
N PRO A 301 -12.40 -32.50 19.88
CA PRO A 301 -13.42 -31.85 20.68
C PRO A 301 -13.44 -30.34 20.46
N GLU A 302 -14.64 -29.82 20.13
CA GLU A 302 -14.77 -28.35 19.92
C GLU A 302 -14.31 -27.58 21.16
N PRO A 303 -13.50 -26.54 21.00
CA PRO A 303 -13.10 -25.69 22.12
C PRO A 303 -14.34 -25.06 22.74
N VAL A 304 -14.45 -25.14 24.05
CA VAL A 304 -15.57 -24.61 24.82
C VAL A 304 -15.71 -23.12 24.52
N LYS A 305 -16.82 -22.73 23.90
CA LYS A 305 -17.13 -21.31 23.59
C LYS A 305 -17.40 -20.56 24.89
N GLU A 306 -16.39 -19.96 25.46
CA GLU A 306 -16.58 -19.07 26.61
C GLU A 306 -17.53 -17.92 26.25
N LYS A 307 -18.42 -17.58 27.19
CA LYS A 307 -19.34 -16.41 27.00
C LYS A 307 -18.54 -15.11 26.97
N TRP A 308 -18.98 -14.16 26.13
CA TRP A 308 -18.41 -12.81 26.10
C TRP A 308 -18.73 -12.09 27.41
N THR A 309 -17.70 -11.57 28.06
CA THR A 309 -17.80 -10.78 29.29
C THR A 309 -16.93 -9.54 29.14
N LEU A 310 -17.25 -8.47 29.86
CA LEU A 310 -16.42 -7.24 29.84
C LEU A 310 -14.97 -7.53 30.24
N ARG A 311 -14.74 -8.57 31.03
CA ARG A 311 -13.39 -8.95 31.48
C ARG A 311 -12.56 -9.64 30.39
N ASN A 312 -13.21 -10.38 29.49
CA ASN A 312 -12.51 -11.17 28.46
C ASN A 312 -12.68 -10.61 27.03
N ILE A 313 -13.36 -9.46 26.89
CA ILE A 313 -13.63 -8.89 25.58
C ILE A 313 -12.34 -8.61 24.80
N PHE A 314 -11.37 -7.99 25.41
CA PHE A 314 -10.09 -7.68 24.75
C PHE A 314 -9.28 -8.92 24.44
N SER A 315 -9.20 -9.89 25.35
CA SER A 315 -8.50 -11.15 25.07
C SER A 315 -9.14 -11.93 23.93
N LYS A 316 -10.46 -11.88 23.80
CA LYS A 316 -11.18 -12.53 22.69
C LYS A 316 -11.05 -11.76 21.36
N ILE A 317 -11.09 -10.43 21.38
CA ILE A 317 -10.85 -9.61 20.17
C ILE A 317 -9.42 -9.83 19.66
N ILE A 318 -8.45 -9.91 20.56
CA ILE A 318 -7.03 -10.12 20.21
C ILE A 318 -6.77 -11.58 19.81
N GLY A 319 -7.64 -12.52 20.20
CA GLY A 319 -7.47 -13.94 19.94
C GLY A 319 -6.49 -14.65 20.90
N ILE A 320 -6.41 -14.18 22.15
CA ILE A 320 -5.52 -14.79 23.15
C ILE A 320 -6.07 -16.16 23.57
N THR A 321 -5.29 -17.21 23.31
CA THR A 321 -5.56 -18.58 23.71
C THR A 321 -4.90 -18.93 25.05
N PRO A 322 -5.29 -20.05 25.72
CA PRO A 322 -4.63 -20.51 26.93
C PRO A 322 -3.14 -20.82 26.78
N GLU A 323 -2.69 -21.09 25.57
CA GLU A 323 -1.30 -21.43 25.23
C GLU A 323 -0.35 -20.21 25.33
N TYR A 324 -0.90 -18.99 25.30
CA TYR A 324 -0.10 -17.77 25.43
C TYR A 324 0.58 -17.67 26.79
N THR A 325 1.89 -17.53 26.78
CA THR A 325 2.66 -17.21 27.99
C THR A 325 2.31 -15.81 28.50
N ARG A 326 2.75 -15.44 29.70
CA ARG A 326 2.55 -14.08 30.23
C ARG A 326 3.23 -13.02 29.34
N GLY A 327 4.41 -13.33 28.80
CA GLY A 327 5.13 -12.46 27.86
C GLY A 327 4.35 -12.23 26.58
N ASP A 328 3.86 -13.29 25.96
CA ASP A 328 3.09 -13.22 24.70
C ASP A 328 1.81 -12.40 24.88
N ARG A 329 1.14 -12.54 26.02
CA ARG A 329 -0.06 -11.72 26.33
C ARG A 329 0.28 -10.24 26.45
N ILE A 330 1.37 -9.88 27.12
CA ILE A 330 1.81 -8.50 27.23
C ILE A 330 2.08 -7.91 25.84
N ILE A 331 2.78 -8.65 24.98
CA ILE A 331 3.08 -8.21 23.61
C ILE A 331 1.79 -8.05 22.82
N ALA A 332 0.90 -9.06 22.82
CA ALA A 332 -0.36 -9.03 22.09
C ALA A 332 -1.23 -7.83 22.50
N TYR A 333 -1.37 -7.57 23.80
CA TYR A 333 -2.05 -6.39 24.30
C TYR A 333 -1.35 -5.09 23.89
N SER A 334 -0.02 -5.02 24.00
CA SER A 334 0.74 -3.82 23.62
C SER A 334 0.57 -3.48 22.16
N VAL A 335 0.64 -4.46 21.26
CA VAL A 335 0.42 -4.27 19.81
C VAL A 335 -1.02 -3.82 19.55
N PHE A 336 -2.00 -4.44 20.20
CA PHE A 336 -3.40 -4.05 20.02
C PHE A 336 -3.66 -2.61 20.49
N PHE A 337 -3.20 -2.25 21.69
CA PHE A 337 -3.39 -0.91 22.21
C PHE A 337 -2.63 0.15 21.40
N TYR A 338 -1.44 -0.16 20.93
CA TYR A 338 -0.69 0.74 20.06
C TYR A 338 -1.38 0.93 18.70
N SER A 339 -1.78 -0.16 18.04
CA SER A 339 -2.35 -0.09 16.69
C SER A 339 -3.78 0.42 16.68
N VAL A 340 -4.63 -0.08 17.57
CA VAL A 340 -6.08 0.23 17.55
C VAL A 340 -6.40 1.43 18.42
N VAL A 341 -6.00 1.41 19.70
CA VAL A 341 -6.41 2.47 20.63
C VAL A 341 -5.62 3.75 20.38
N TYR A 342 -4.29 3.66 20.31
CA TYR A 342 -3.46 4.83 20.10
C TYR A 342 -3.54 5.34 18.65
N SER A 343 -3.21 4.52 17.64
CA SER A 343 -3.10 5.00 16.26
C SER A 343 -4.46 5.33 15.66
N VAL A 344 -5.44 4.45 15.78
CA VAL A 344 -6.77 4.67 15.18
C VAL A 344 -7.66 5.49 16.12
N GLY A 345 -7.74 5.14 17.41
CA GLY A 345 -8.62 5.82 18.37
C GLY A 345 -8.16 7.23 18.68
N ILE A 346 -6.91 7.42 19.12
CA ILE A 346 -6.43 8.72 19.59
C ILE A 346 -5.90 9.55 18.42
N VAL A 347 -4.92 9.03 17.66
CA VAL A 347 -4.22 9.83 16.64
C VAL A 347 -5.12 10.15 15.44
N PHE A 348 -6.04 9.28 15.09
CA PHE A 348 -6.97 9.52 14.00
C PHE A 348 -8.31 10.07 14.52
N PHE A 349 -9.16 9.26 15.15
CA PHE A 349 -10.53 9.69 15.49
C PHE A 349 -10.59 10.84 16.50
N ALA A 350 -9.88 10.76 17.62
CA ALA A 350 -9.99 11.81 18.65
C ALA A 350 -9.45 13.16 18.12
N ILE A 351 -8.36 13.16 17.37
CA ILE A 351 -7.79 14.38 16.80
C ILE A 351 -8.68 14.94 15.68
N VAL A 352 -9.23 14.10 14.79
CA VAL A 352 -10.14 14.55 13.74
C VAL A 352 -11.40 15.18 14.34
N ILE A 353 -12.02 14.52 15.32
CA ILE A 353 -13.21 15.05 16.00
C ILE A 353 -12.89 16.37 16.72
N TRP A 354 -11.77 16.40 17.46
CA TRP A 354 -11.35 17.62 18.15
C TRP A 354 -11.11 18.77 17.18
N ASN A 355 -10.37 18.55 16.12
CA ASN A 355 -10.08 19.57 15.12
C ASN A 355 -11.35 20.03 14.37
N ALA A 356 -12.35 19.16 14.18
CA ALA A 356 -13.63 19.52 13.60
C ALA A 356 -14.47 20.44 14.51
N ILE A 357 -14.39 20.27 15.84
CA ILE A 357 -15.10 21.09 16.82
C ILE A 357 -14.32 22.38 17.10
N TRP A 358 -13.01 22.27 17.26
CA TRP A 358 -12.10 23.38 17.56
C TRP A 358 -10.87 23.27 16.64
N PRO A 359 -10.82 24.06 15.56
CA PRO A 359 -9.71 24.05 14.62
C PRO A 359 -8.38 24.33 15.31
N TRP A 360 -7.41 23.44 15.05
CA TRP A 360 -6.10 23.53 15.66
C TRP A 360 -5.22 24.57 14.95
N PRO A 361 -4.44 25.37 15.71
CA PRO A 361 -3.41 26.22 15.10
C PRO A 361 -2.28 25.37 14.50
N ASN A 362 -1.56 25.91 13.51
CA ASN A 362 -0.49 25.20 12.80
C ASN A 362 0.62 24.69 13.74
N SER A 363 0.90 25.42 14.84
CA SER A 363 1.86 24.98 15.86
C SER A 363 1.48 23.65 16.52
N TRP A 364 0.19 23.41 16.76
CA TRP A 364 -0.29 22.15 17.33
C TRP A 364 -0.13 20.98 16.35
N TRP A 365 -0.35 21.23 15.05
CA TRP A 365 -0.10 20.23 14.02
C TRP A 365 1.36 19.85 13.92
N THR A 366 2.27 20.82 14.07
CA THR A 366 3.72 20.56 14.11
C THR A 366 4.10 19.69 15.30
N VAL A 367 3.60 20.03 16.51
CA VAL A 367 3.83 19.23 17.73
C VAL A 367 3.23 17.83 17.59
N LYS A 368 1.99 17.74 17.10
CA LYS A 368 1.33 16.46 16.84
C LYS A 368 2.16 15.59 15.89
N PHE A 369 2.59 16.15 14.78
CA PHE A 369 3.41 15.44 13.80
C PHE A 369 4.72 14.95 14.42
N PHE A 370 5.41 15.79 15.17
CA PHE A 370 6.64 15.42 15.87
C PHE A 370 6.41 14.24 16.82
N ILE A 371 5.39 14.33 17.68
CA ILE A 371 5.10 13.28 18.66
C ILE A 371 4.66 11.98 17.98
N THR A 372 3.67 12.05 17.06
CA THR A 372 3.04 10.84 16.51
C THR A 372 3.83 10.18 15.40
N THR A 373 4.69 10.91 14.71
CA THR A 373 5.43 10.40 13.54
C THR A 373 6.92 10.16 13.84
N LEU A 374 7.51 10.94 14.75
CA LEU A 374 8.94 10.83 15.07
C LEU A 374 9.18 10.23 16.45
N LEU A 375 8.64 10.86 17.50
CA LEU A 375 9.00 10.49 18.88
C LEU A 375 8.45 9.11 19.27
N VAL A 376 7.15 8.90 19.15
CA VAL A 376 6.51 7.62 19.56
C VAL A 376 6.97 6.46 18.69
N PRO A 377 6.93 6.54 17.34
CA PRO A 377 7.45 5.46 16.50
C PRO A 377 8.96 5.23 16.68
N GLY A 378 9.74 6.28 16.94
CA GLY A 378 11.16 6.16 17.23
C GLY A 378 11.43 5.36 18.50
N ILE A 379 10.74 5.66 19.60
CA ILE A 379 10.85 4.90 20.86
C ILE A 379 10.40 3.46 20.67
N VAL A 380 9.23 3.24 20.04
CA VAL A 380 8.71 1.90 19.74
C VAL A 380 9.68 1.16 18.84
N GLY A 381 10.26 1.83 17.84
CA GLY A 381 11.25 1.26 16.93
C GLY A 381 12.52 0.79 17.66
N ILE A 382 13.06 1.56 18.57
CA ILE A 382 14.24 1.17 19.38
C ILE A 382 13.90 -0.06 20.23
N ILE A 383 12.77 -0.04 20.94
CA ILE A 383 12.35 -1.15 21.80
C ILE A 383 12.13 -2.42 20.98
N SER A 384 11.42 -2.33 19.88
CA SER A 384 11.13 -3.47 19.01
C SER A 384 12.40 -4.01 18.35
N THR A 385 13.34 -3.16 17.95
CA THR A 385 14.62 -3.59 17.38
C THR A 385 15.41 -4.46 18.36
N VAL A 386 15.57 -3.99 19.62
CA VAL A 386 16.26 -4.78 20.66
C VAL A 386 15.53 -6.09 20.92
N TRP A 387 14.20 -6.06 20.99
CA TRP A 387 13.39 -7.25 21.17
C TRP A 387 13.57 -8.26 20.04
N PHE A 388 13.47 -7.83 18.77
CA PHE A 388 13.64 -8.71 17.61
C PHE A 388 15.05 -9.24 17.47
N MET A 389 16.08 -8.45 17.82
CA MET A 389 17.45 -8.93 17.81
C MET A 389 17.66 -10.10 18.80
N ILE A 390 17.13 -9.98 20.01
CA ILE A 390 17.25 -11.03 21.04
C ILE A 390 16.36 -12.21 20.67
N GLY A 391 15.08 -12.01 20.45
CA GLY A 391 14.12 -13.05 20.13
C GLY A 391 14.47 -13.81 18.85
N GLY A 392 14.72 -13.08 17.77
CA GLY A 392 15.08 -13.68 16.48
C GLY A 392 16.39 -14.49 16.52
N SER A 393 17.35 -14.07 17.34
CA SER A 393 18.57 -14.89 17.56
C SER A 393 18.29 -16.20 18.28
N ILE A 394 17.40 -16.17 19.28
CA ILE A 394 16.97 -17.37 20.01
C ILE A 394 16.21 -18.31 19.06
N ASP A 395 15.24 -17.76 18.33
CA ASP A 395 14.41 -18.51 17.38
C ASP A 395 15.22 -19.13 16.25
N ALA A 396 16.22 -18.40 15.73
CA ALA A 396 17.14 -18.92 14.71
C ALA A 396 17.93 -20.12 15.23
N VAL A 397 18.48 -20.04 16.44
CA VAL A 397 19.21 -21.15 17.04
C VAL A 397 18.28 -22.36 17.27
N GLN A 398 17.03 -22.10 17.69
CA GLN A 398 16.06 -23.16 17.92
C GLN A 398 15.65 -23.80 16.58
N LEU A 399 15.38 -23.01 15.54
CA LEU A 399 15.08 -23.51 14.21
C LEU A 399 16.17 -24.43 13.67
N PHE A 400 17.43 -24.05 13.78
CA PHE A 400 18.53 -24.91 13.34
C PHE A 400 18.67 -26.20 14.15
N ARG A 401 18.35 -26.17 15.43
CA ARG A 401 18.30 -27.39 16.27
C ARG A 401 17.18 -28.34 15.84
N ASP A 402 16.01 -27.78 15.54
CA ASP A 402 14.83 -28.56 15.14
C ASP A 402 14.99 -29.13 13.73
N LEU A 403 15.57 -28.36 12.81
CA LEU A 403 15.94 -28.85 11.47
C LEU A 403 16.93 -30.02 11.51
N LYS A 404 17.90 -30.01 12.45
CA LYS A 404 18.82 -31.15 12.64
C LYS A 404 18.15 -32.42 13.15
N LYS A 405 17.01 -32.29 13.83
CA LYS A 405 16.24 -33.41 14.37
C LYS A 405 15.15 -33.90 13.42
N ARG A 406 14.81 -33.10 12.40
CA ARG A 406 13.77 -33.44 11.44
C ARG A 406 14.21 -34.63 10.60
N VAL A 407 13.40 -35.68 10.61
CA VAL A 407 13.54 -36.81 9.67
C VAL A 407 12.92 -36.35 8.35
N GLU A 408 13.70 -36.34 7.28
CA GLU A 408 13.21 -36.02 5.96
C GLU A 408 12.31 -37.15 5.45
N ASP A 409 11.08 -36.84 5.12
CA ASP A 409 10.20 -37.76 4.37
C ASP A 409 10.37 -37.45 2.87
N PRO A 410 10.95 -38.38 2.08
CA PRO A 410 11.16 -38.17 0.66
C PRO A 410 9.84 -37.97 -0.16
N ASN A 411 8.72 -38.36 0.41
CA ASN A 411 7.41 -38.28 -0.22
C ASN A 411 6.64 -37.00 0.18
N ASP A 412 7.08 -36.29 1.19
CA ASP A 412 6.47 -35.04 1.62
C ASP A 412 6.91 -33.89 0.70
N ASN A 413 6.10 -33.60 -0.28
CA ASN A 413 6.26 -32.45 -1.18
C ASN A 413 5.30 -31.29 -0.88
N GLY A 414 4.64 -31.32 0.29
CA GLY A 414 3.63 -30.32 0.68
C GLY A 414 2.29 -30.46 -0.06
N GLN A 415 2.10 -31.48 -0.88
CA GLN A 415 0.86 -31.71 -1.61
C GLN A 415 -0.05 -32.60 -0.78
N ILE A 416 -1.22 -32.09 -0.36
CA ILE A 416 -2.27 -32.88 0.27
C ILE A 416 -3.01 -33.64 -0.84
N LEU A 417 -2.76 -34.91 -0.95
CA LEU A 417 -3.55 -35.79 -1.84
C LEU A 417 -4.79 -36.21 -1.06
N ASP A 418 -5.97 -35.96 -1.63
CA ASP A 418 -7.23 -36.51 -1.12
C ASP A 418 -7.20 -38.05 -1.28
N ASP A 419 -6.83 -38.75 -0.24
CA ASP A 419 -6.87 -40.22 -0.19
C ASP A 419 -8.32 -40.77 -0.09
N HIS A 420 -9.31 -39.90 -0.24
CA HIS A 420 -10.73 -40.23 -0.19
C HIS A 420 -11.43 -39.89 -1.52
N LYS A 421 -11.13 -40.65 -2.54
CA LYS A 421 -12.03 -40.87 -3.68
C LYS A 421 -12.38 -42.34 -3.83
#